data_24c708e7ad282152d9181dfa7cba4034
#
_entry.id   24c708e7ad282152d9181dfa7cba4034
#
_cell.length_a   1.000
_cell.length_b   1.000
_cell.length_c   1.000
_cell.angle_alpha   90.00
_cell.angle_beta   90.00
_cell.angle_gamma   90.00
#
_symmetry.space_group_name_H-M   'P 1'
#
loop_
_entity.id
_entity.type
_entity.pdbx_description
1 polymer ?
#
loop_
_entity_poly.entity_id
_entity_poly.type
_entity_poly.pdbx_seq_one_letter_code
_entity_poly.pdbx_strand_id
1 'polypeptide(L)'
;VPVNEQVMMELYPEIYKCMGCAACTKSCPQGLDTMQYIAYAQRGELEKCAEESFDCVMCGICSSRCPAGISHPQVGLLARRITGKYLAPEARHLTNRVREVEAGDFTELIEAIMAKPLEELKNLYNTREIEK
;
A
#
# COMPACT_ATOMS: atom_id res chain seq x y z
N VAL A 1 -8.15 3.62 -17.33
CA VAL A 1 -8.92 3.13 -16.19
C VAL A 1 -9.70 4.29 -15.58
N PRO A 2 -11.02 4.19 -15.44
CA PRO A 2 -11.79 5.24 -14.80
C PRO A 2 -11.43 5.35 -13.30
N VAL A 3 -11.23 6.58 -12.82
CA VAL A 3 -10.88 6.88 -11.42
C VAL A 3 -12.14 7.33 -10.68
N ASN A 4 -13.13 6.47 -10.65
CA ASN A 4 -14.42 6.70 -10.01
C ASN A 4 -15.08 5.36 -9.63
N GLU A 5 -16.33 5.38 -9.19
CA GLU A 5 -17.10 4.19 -8.81
C GLU A 5 -17.24 3.16 -9.95
N GLN A 6 -17.14 3.57 -11.20
CA GLN A 6 -17.31 2.68 -12.35
C GLN A 6 -16.28 1.53 -12.35
N VAL A 7 -15.04 1.80 -11.96
CA VAL A 7 -14.01 0.74 -11.87
C VAL A 7 -14.40 -0.34 -10.85
N MET A 8 -15.03 0.05 -9.77
CA MET A 8 -15.52 -0.89 -8.76
C MET A 8 -16.75 -1.65 -9.23
N MET A 9 -17.66 -1.00 -9.95
CA MET A 9 -18.84 -1.66 -10.55
C MET A 9 -18.45 -2.73 -11.56
N GLU A 10 -17.38 -2.50 -12.32
CA GLU A 10 -16.90 -3.44 -13.34
C GLU A 10 -16.10 -4.60 -12.75
N LEU A 11 -15.22 -4.34 -11.78
CA LEU A 11 -14.27 -5.32 -11.26
C LEU A 11 -14.75 -6.03 -9.98
N TYR A 12 -15.45 -5.32 -9.12
CA TYR A 12 -15.90 -5.82 -7.81
C TYR A 12 -17.36 -5.43 -7.52
N PRO A 13 -18.33 -5.81 -8.38
CA PRO A 13 -19.73 -5.42 -8.21
C PRO A 13 -20.36 -5.95 -6.92
N GLU A 14 -19.79 -6.98 -6.32
CA GLU A 14 -20.27 -7.55 -5.05
C GLU A 14 -20.19 -6.58 -3.87
N ILE A 15 -19.36 -5.52 -3.93
CA ILE A 15 -19.31 -4.52 -2.85
C ILE A 15 -20.65 -3.82 -2.62
N TYR A 16 -21.47 -3.72 -3.67
CA TYR A 16 -22.81 -3.11 -3.58
C TYR A 16 -23.85 -4.00 -2.90
N LYS A 17 -23.51 -5.25 -2.60
CA LYS A 17 -24.34 -6.19 -1.84
C LYS A 17 -24.07 -6.12 -0.33
N CYS A 18 -23.20 -5.24 0.12
CA CYS A 18 -22.88 -5.07 1.53
C CYS A 18 -24.14 -4.73 2.32
N MET A 19 -24.41 -5.53 3.38
CA MET A 19 -25.57 -5.33 4.26
C MET A 19 -25.24 -4.59 5.57
N GLY A 20 -24.01 -4.13 5.72
CA GLY A 20 -23.59 -3.36 6.89
C GLY A 20 -23.47 -4.15 8.19
N CYS A 21 -23.21 -5.47 8.13
CA CYS A 21 -23.14 -6.33 9.34
C CYS A 21 -21.88 -6.11 10.17
N ALA A 22 -20.87 -5.40 9.67
CA ALA A 22 -19.59 -5.10 10.30
C ALA A 22 -18.74 -6.32 10.71
N ALA A 23 -19.05 -7.52 10.23
CA ALA A 23 -18.24 -8.73 10.52
C ALA A 23 -16.79 -8.56 10.04
N CYS A 24 -16.57 -7.91 8.89
CA CYS A 24 -15.25 -7.61 8.35
C CYS A 24 -14.44 -6.68 9.26
N THR A 25 -15.04 -5.60 9.75
CA THR A 25 -14.37 -4.65 10.66
C THR A 25 -14.03 -5.30 12.00
N LYS A 26 -14.97 -6.06 12.57
CA LYS A 26 -14.77 -6.73 13.85
C LYS A 26 -13.70 -7.82 13.82
N SER A 27 -13.48 -8.43 12.66
CA SER A 27 -12.52 -9.53 12.51
C SER A 27 -11.13 -9.11 12.04
N CYS A 28 -10.94 -7.83 11.68
CA CYS A 28 -9.66 -7.36 11.18
C CYS A 28 -8.57 -7.38 12.25
N PRO A 29 -7.46 -8.13 12.06
CA PRO A 29 -6.37 -8.19 13.03
C PRO A 29 -5.57 -6.88 13.12
N GLN A 30 -5.64 -6.03 12.09
CA GLN A 30 -5.01 -4.71 12.05
C GLN A 30 -5.90 -3.59 12.62
N GLY A 31 -7.11 -3.91 13.07
CA GLY A 31 -8.04 -2.92 13.59
C GLY A 31 -8.56 -1.92 12.56
N LEU A 32 -8.54 -2.29 11.28
CA LEU A 32 -9.03 -1.42 10.20
C LEU A 32 -10.56 -1.38 10.21
N ASP A 33 -11.12 -0.23 9.88
CA ASP A 33 -12.54 -0.11 9.57
C ASP A 33 -12.82 -0.57 8.14
N THR A 34 -12.85 -1.90 7.96
CA THR A 34 -13.00 -2.55 6.67
C THR A 34 -14.33 -2.20 6.00
N MET A 35 -15.41 -2.16 6.77
CA MET A 35 -16.72 -1.74 6.24
C MET A 35 -16.68 -0.31 5.73
N GLN A 36 -15.96 0.58 6.40
CA GLN A 36 -15.83 1.97 5.99
C GLN A 36 -15.08 2.13 4.68
N TYR A 37 -13.96 1.42 4.48
CA TYR A 37 -13.25 1.54 3.21
C TYR A 37 -14.03 0.90 2.04
N ILE A 38 -14.85 -0.09 2.27
CA ILE A 38 -15.79 -0.60 1.26
C ILE A 38 -16.85 0.46 0.92
N ALA A 39 -17.38 1.18 1.92
CA ALA A 39 -18.30 2.28 1.67
C ALA A 39 -17.67 3.40 0.84
N TYR A 40 -16.41 3.73 1.07
CA TYR A 40 -15.67 4.67 0.21
C TYR A 40 -15.53 4.15 -1.22
N ALA A 41 -15.19 2.86 -1.39
CA ALA A 41 -15.10 2.24 -2.71
C ALA A 41 -16.44 2.29 -3.47
N GLN A 42 -17.55 2.03 -2.80
CA GLN A 42 -18.89 2.13 -3.38
C GLN A 42 -19.21 3.52 -3.94
N ARG A 43 -18.70 4.56 -3.30
CA ARG A 43 -18.91 5.96 -3.72
C ARG A 43 -17.86 6.49 -4.68
N GLY A 44 -16.88 5.66 -5.06
CA GLY A 44 -15.76 6.09 -5.90
C GLY A 44 -14.73 6.98 -5.21
N GLU A 45 -14.77 7.08 -3.88
CA GLU A 45 -13.81 7.83 -3.08
C GLU A 45 -12.53 7.01 -2.86
N LEU A 46 -11.79 6.77 -3.97
CA LEU A 46 -10.68 5.81 -4.00
C LEU A 46 -9.50 6.22 -3.13
N GLU A 47 -9.21 7.51 -2.99
CA GLU A 47 -8.16 8.00 -2.08
C GLU A 47 -8.47 7.63 -0.63
N LYS A 48 -9.69 7.90 -0.17
CA LYS A 48 -10.10 7.55 1.19
C LYS A 48 -10.12 6.03 1.43
N CYS A 49 -10.55 5.27 0.42
CA CYS A 49 -10.47 3.81 0.47
C CYS A 49 -9.02 3.34 0.59
N ALA A 50 -8.10 3.97 -0.15
CA ALA A 50 -6.68 3.66 -0.11
C ALA A 50 -6.07 3.98 1.27
N GLU A 51 -6.40 5.13 1.86
CA GLU A 51 -5.93 5.55 3.18
C GLU A 51 -6.41 4.59 4.27
N GLU A 52 -7.72 4.33 4.36
CA GLU A 52 -8.31 3.44 5.37
C GLU A 52 -7.84 1.99 5.25
N SER A 53 -7.52 1.52 4.05
CA SER A 53 -7.04 0.17 3.80
C SER A 53 -5.51 0.03 3.79
N PHE A 54 -4.76 1.12 4.04
CA PHE A 54 -3.30 1.15 3.83
C PHE A 54 -2.55 0.08 4.61
N ASP A 55 -2.91 -0.13 5.87
CA ASP A 55 -2.24 -1.09 6.76
C ASP A 55 -2.75 -2.54 6.61
N CYS A 56 -3.53 -2.81 5.57
CA CYS A 56 -4.05 -4.15 5.31
C CYS A 56 -2.92 -5.13 4.97
N VAL A 57 -2.84 -6.22 5.74
CA VAL A 57 -1.84 -7.30 5.54
C VAL A 57 -2.34 -8.43 4.62
N MET A 58 -3.47 -8.24 3.97
CA MET A 58 -4.03 -9.19 2.99
C MET A 58 -4.33 -10.59 3.58
N CYS A 59 -4.66 -10.70 4.87
CA CYS A 59 -4.91 -11.99 5.54
C CYS A 59 -6.19 -12.69 5.10
N GLY A 60 -7.16 -11.97 4.51
CA GLY A 60 -8.40 -12.54 3.95
C GLY A 60 -9.49 -12.91 4.96
N ILE A 61 -9.30 -12.68 6.26
CA ILE A 61 -10.31 -13.03 7.29
C ILE A 61 -11.64 -12.30 7.04
N CYS A 62 -11.59 -11.02 6.69
CA CYS A 62 -12.78 -10.23 6.38
C CYS A 62 -13.58 -10.82 5.22
N SER A 63 -12.91 -11.24 4.14
CA SER A 63 -13.55 -11.88 2.99
C SER A 63 -14.20 -13.22 3.37
N SER A 64 -13.52 -14.04 4.17
CA SER A 64 -14.03 -15.35 4.57
C SER A 64 -15.27 -15.25 5.46
N ARG A 65 -15.44 -14.14 6.16
CA ARG A 65 -16.57 -13.88 7.07
C ARG A 65 -17.69 -13.05 6.45
N CYS A 66 -17.52 -12.60 5.21
CA CYS A 66 -18.52 -11.76 4.55
C CYS A 66 -19.66 -12.57 3.98
N PRO A 67 -20.91 -12.37 4.43
CA PRO A 67 -22.07 -13.08 3.88
C PRO A 67 -22.41 -12.64 2.44
N ALA A 68 -21.92 -11.47 2.00
CA ALA A 68 -22.11 -10.95 0.65
C ALA A 68 -21.01 -11.39 -0.34
N GLY A 69 -19.99 -12.12 0.10
CA GLY A 69 -18.91 -12.60 -0.76
C GLY A 69 -17.97 -11.51 -1.25
N ILE A 70 -17.77 -10.44 -0.49
CA ILE A 70 -16.92 -9.31 -0.85
C ILE A 70 -15.45 -9.67 -0.67
N SER A 71 -14.62 -9.31 -1.65
CA SER A 71 -13.15 -9.45 -1.63
C SER A 71 -12.49 -8.18 -1.09
N HIS A 72 -12.70 -7.86 0.18
CA HIS A 72 -12.25 -6.61 0.80
C HIS A 72 -10.77 -6.29 0.59
N PRO A 73 -9.81 -7.22 0.82
CA PRO A 73 -8.40 -6.91 0.64
C PRO A 73 -8.07 -6.52 -0.81
N GLN A 74 -8.67 -7.17 -1.78
CA GLN A 74 -8.45 -6.88 -3.20
C GLN A 74 -9.03 -5.52 -3.61
N VAL A 75 -10.20 -5.17 -3.08
CA VAL A 75 -10.80 -3.84 -3.28
C VAL A 75 -9.88 -2.74 -2.74
N GLY A 76 -9.39 -2.89 -1.52
CA GLY A 76 -8.44 -1.96 -0.93
C GLY A 76 -7.14 -1.88 -1.73
N LEU A 77 -6.61 -3.02 -2.19
CA LEU A 77 -5.40 -3.07 -3.02
C LEU A 77 -5.59 -2.35 -4.35
N LEU A 78 -6.73 -2.55 -5.02
CA LEU A 78 -7.06 -1.84 -6.26
C LEU A 78 -7.12 -0.33 -6.02
N ALA A 79 -7.80 0.11 -4.96
CA ALA A 79 -7.89 1.53 -4.61
C ALA A 79 -6.49 2.14 -4.37
N ARG A 80 -5.61 1.46 -3.63
CA ARG A 80 -4.23 1.91 -3.41
C ARG A 80 -3.41 2.00 -4.70
N ARG A 81 -3.55 1.02 -5.59
CA ARG A 81 -2.86 1.02 -6.90
C ARG A 81 -3.32 2.16 -7.80
N ILE A 82 -4.63 2.40 -7.88
CA ILE A 82 -5.19 3.50 -8.66
C ILE A 82 -4.77 4.84 -8.07
N THR A 83 -4.87 5.00 -6.77
CA THR A 83 -4.45 6.22 -6.08
C THR A 83 -2.98 6.51 -6.31
N GLY A 84 -2.11 5.52 -6.16
CA GLY A 84 -0.67 5.68 -6.36
C GLY A 84 -0.29 6.01 -7.81
N LYS A 85 -1.04 5.51 -8.78
CA LYS A 85 -0.74 5.72 -10.20
C LYS A 85 -1.31 7.03 -10.77
N TYR A 86 -2.52 7.41 -10.35
CA TYR A 86 -3.26 8.49 -11.02
C TYR A 86 -3.58 9.69 -10.12
N LEU A 87 -3.64 9.53 -8.81
CA LEU A 87 -4.10 10.55 -7.89
C LEU A 87 -3.00 11.10 -6.99
N ALA A 88 -2.10 10.25 -6.50
CA ALA A 88 -1.00 10.66 -5.64
C ALA A 88 0.00 11.54 -6.39
N PRO A 89 0.56 12.58 -5.75
CA PRO A 89 1.62 13.38 -6.35
C PRO A 89 2.87 12.54 -6.59
N GLU A 90 3.63 12.89 -7.63
CA GLU A 90 4.90 12.24 -7.92
C GLU A 90 5.89 12.40 -6.75
N ALA A 91 6.53 11.30 -6.37
CA ALA A 91 7.57 11.29 -5.34
C ALA A 91 8.89 11.81 -5.93
N ARG A 92 9.04 13.13 -6.04
CA ARG A 92 10.20 13.79 -6.68
C ARG A 92 11.54 13.37 -6.08
N HIS A 93 11.59 13.15 -4.76
CA HIS A 93 12.80 12.71 -4.08
C HIS A 93 13.25 11.32 -4.55
N LEU A 94 12.33 10.40 -4.82
CA LEU A 94 12.64 9.08 -5.39
C LEU A 94 13.10 9.19 -6.85
N THR A 95 12.41 9.99 -7.65
CA THR A 95 12.79 10.23 -9.05
C THR A 95 14.20 10.84 -9.14
N ASN A 96 14.51 11.81 -8.28
CA ASN A 96 15.85 12.41 -8.22
C ASN A 96 16.91 11.39 -7.81
N ARG A 97 16.62 10.56 -6.79
CA ARG A 97 17.55 9.49 -6.36
C ARG A 97 17.81 8.46 -7.46
N VAL A 98 16.78 8.07 -8.21
CA VAL A 98 16.93 7.16 -9.37
C VAL A 98 17.87 7.78 -10.41
N ARG A 99 17.71 9.06 -10.73
CA ARG A 99 18.58 9.76 -11.68
C ARG A 99 20.04 9.82 -11.20
N GLU A 100 20.28 10.08 -9.92
CA GLU A 100 21.61 10.06 -9.31
C GLU A 100 22.25 8.67 -9.42
N VAL A 101 21.50 7.62 -9.14
CA VAL A 101 21.97 6.23 -9.28
C VAL A 101 22.31 5.90 -10.74
N GLU A 102 21.43 6.26 -11.68
CA GLU A 102 21.65 6.04 -13.12
C GLU A 102 22.84 6.86 -13.67
N ALA A 103 23.07 8.05 -13.13
CA ALA A 103 24.23 8.88 -13.48
C ALA A 103 25.55 8.35 -12.90
N GLY A 104 25.51 7.37 -11.98
CA GLY A 104 26.68 6.80 -11.35
C GLY A 104 27.26 7.62 -10.20
N ASP A 105 26.49 8.55 -9.63
CA ASP A 105 26.96 9.44 -8.54
C ASP A 105 27.41 8.67 -7.29
N PHE A 106 26.94 7.45 -7.10
CA PHE A 106 27.30 6.60 -5.96
C PHE A 106 28.32 5.50 -6.27
N THR A 107 28.80 5.41 -7.51
CA THR A 107 29.68 4.31 -7.95
C THR A 107 30.96 4.25 -7.14
N GLU A 108 31.66 5.36 -6.98
CA GLU A 108 32.92 5.43 -6.21
C GLU A 108 32.70 5.07 -4.74
N LEU A 109 31.59 5.51 -4.13
CA LEU A 109 31.24 5.20 -2.76
C LEU A 109 30.94 3.70 -2.57
N ILE A 110 30.21 3.11 -3.50
CA ILE A 110 29.88 1.69 -3.48
C ILE A 110 31.15 0.85 -3.63
N GLU A 111 32.01 1.18 -4.58
CA GLU A 111 33.30 0.51 -4.78
C GLU A 111 34.20 0.60 -3.54
N ALA A 112 34.27 1.78 -2.92
CA ALA A 112 35.05 1.99 -1.68
C ALA A 112 34.53 1.14 -0.52
N ILE A 113 33.20 1.01 -0.39
CA ILE A 113 32.56 0.16 0.64
C ILE A 113 32.82 -1.33 0.33
N MET A 114 32.68 -1.74 -0.90
CA MET A 114 32.89 -3.14 -1.31
C MET A 114 34.33 -3.59 -1.16
N ALA A 115 35.30 -2.69 -1.22
CA ALA A 115 36.72 -2.98 -1.01
C ALA A 115 37.12 -3.11 0.47
N LYS A 116 36.24 -2.76 1.42
CA LYS A 116 36.57 -2.81 2.86
C LYS A 116 36.54 -4.23 3.40
N PRO A 117 37.42 -4.56 4.37
CA PRO A 117 37.38 -5.84 5.06
C PRO A 117 36.11 -5.97 5.92
N LEU A 118 35.68 -7.21 6.13
CA LEU A 118 34.44 -7.53 6.84
C LEU A 118 34.35 -6.89 8.24
N GLU A 119 35.45 -6.87 8.97
CA GLU A 119 35.48 -6.31 10.35
C GLU A 119 35.24 -4.79 10.34
N GLU A 120 35.77 -4.09 9.35
CA GLU A 120 35.52 -2.64 9.18
C GLU A 120 34.05 -2.38 8.81
N LEU A 121 33.47 -3.19 7.91
CA LEU A 121 32.06 -3.11 7.54
C LEU A 121 31.13 -3.35 8.74
N LYS A 122 31.45 -4.35 9.59
CA LYS A 122 30.69 -4.59 10.83
C LYS A 122 30.77 -3.40 11.78
N ASN A 123 31.95 -2.80 11.93
CA ASN A 123 32.12 -1.62 12.79
C ASN A 123 31.30 -0.44 12.25
N LEU A 124 31.38 -0.14 10.96
CA LEU A 124 30.56 0.90 10.34
C LEU A 124 29.07 0.67 10.52
N TYR A 125 28.61 -0.58 10.36
CA TYR A 125 27.22 -0.94 10.57
C TYR A 125 26.77 -0.72 12.02
N ASN A 126 27.58 -1.13 12.99
CA ASN A 126 27.25 -1.03 14.42
C ASN A 126 27.31 0.42 14.96
N THR A 127 28.12 1.27 14.34
CA THR A 127 28.28 2.67 14.74
C THR A 127 27.46 3.66 13.92
N ARG A 128 26.63 3.18 12.96
CA ARG A 128 25.78 4.04 12.16
C ARG A 128 24.76 4.80 13.02
N GLU A 129 24.41 6.00 12.60
CA GLU A 129 23.27 6.71 13.17
C GLU A 129 21.97 5.98 12.80
N ILE A 130 21.17 5.67 13.81
CA ILE A 130 19.85 5.07 13.64
C ILE A 130 18.83 6.13 14.02
N GLU A 131 17.94 6.45 13.11
CA GLU A 131 16.82 7.32 13.40
C GLU A 131 15.95 6.68 14.49
N LYS A 132 15.61 7.50 15.50
CA LYS A 132 14.81 7.08 16.65
C LYS A 132 13.35 7.40 16.42
#